data_1725230abffdad9f3144b22527537370
#
_entry.id   1725230abffdad9f3144b22527537370
#
_cell.length_a   1.000
_cell.length_b   1.000
_cell.length_c   1.000
_cell.angle_alpha   90.00
_cell.angle_beta   90.00
_cell.angle_gamma   90.00
#
_symmetry.space_group_name_H-M   'P 1'
#
loop_
_entity.id
_entity.type
_entity.pdbx_description
1 polymer ?
#
loop_
_entity_poly.entity_id
_entity_poly.type
_entity_poly.pdbx_seq_one_letter_code
_entity_poly.pdbx_strand_id
1 'polypeptide(L)'
;MFDRWIEDGLQDVLDEEGMGSIAFSPLAQGLLTDRYLGGIPADSRAARGAFLKEADITPARLDVIRKLNGIAAERGQSLAQMAIAWILRGGRVTSALVGASSVGQLENNLGALRQLEFTADELAAIEAVLA
;
A
#
# COMPACT_ATOMS: atom_id res chain seq x y z
N MET A 1 3.59 -3.38 0.13
CA MET A 1 2.84 -4.58 0.54
C MET A 1 3.01 -5.74 -0.44
N PHE A 2 2.73 -5.58 -1.74
CA PHE A 2 2.81 -6.69 -2.72
C PHE A 2 4.24 -7.09 -3.08
N ASP A 3 5.16 -6.16 -3.15
CA ASP A 3 6.58 -6.41 -3.38
C ASP A 3 7.36 -6.19 -2.09
N ARG A 4 8.04 -7.23 -1.60
CA ARG A 4 8.64 -7.28 -0.25
C ARG A 4 10.09 -7.77 -0.24
N TRP A 5 10.74 -7.89 -1.40
CA TRP A 5 12.10 -8.41 -1.52
C TRP A 5 13.12 -7.68 -0.62
N ILE A 6 12.86 -6.39 -0.31
CA ILE A 6 13.76 -5.61 0.58
C ILE A 6 13.77 -6.14 2.03
N GLU A 7 12.74 -6.88 2.44
CA GLU A 7 12.65 -7.47 3.78
C GLU A 7 13.57 -8.69 3.93
N ASP A 8 14.10 -9.21 2.81
CA ASP A 8 15.07 -10.32 2.78
C ASP A 8 16.51 -9.78 2.83
N GLY A 9 16.88 -9.22 4.00
CA GLY A 9 18.23 -8.79 4.36
C GLY A 9 18.60 -7.34 3.99
N LEU A 10 18.03 -6.72 2.93
CA LEU A 10 18.42 -5.35 2.58
C LEU A 10 18.11 -4.35 3.70
N GLN A 11 16.96 -4.48 4.34
CA GLN A 11 16.61 -3.59 5.46
C GLN A 11 17.58 -3.72 6.64
N ASP A 12 18.09 -4.91 6.90
CA ASP A 12 19.06 -5.14 7.98
C ASP A 12 20.38 -4.43 7.68
N VAL A 13 20.86 -4.53 6.44
CA VAL A 13 22.08 -3.81 6.00
C VAL A 13 21.89 -2.29 6.11
N LEU A 14 20.74 -1.76 5.69
CA LEU A 14 20.47 -0.32 5.80
C LEU A 14 20.47 0.15 7.25
N ASP A 15 19.88 -0.63 8.15
CA ASP A 15 19.85 -0.33 9.58
C ASP A 15 21.26 -0.38 10.18
N GLU A 16 22.09 -1.39 9.86
CA GLU A 16 23.47 -1.53 10.31
C GLU A 16 24.36 -0.38 9.84
N GLU A 17 24.18 0.07 8.60
CA GLU A 17 24.96 1.17 8.02
C GLU A 17 24.39 2.58 8.35
N GLY A 18 23.28 2.66 9.08
CA GLY A 18 22.63 3.93 9.43
C GLY A 18 22.06 4.66 8.22
N MET A 19 21.65 3.93 7.17
CA MET A 19 21.13 4.47 5.92
C MET A 19 19.62 4.54 5.92
N GLY A 20 19.07 5.65 5.42
CA GLY A 20 17.65 5.76 5.15
C GLY A 20 17.24 5.15 3.81
N SER A 21 15.93 4.85 3.67
CA SER A 21 15.36 4.34 2.43
C SER A 21 14.10 5.08 2.01
N ILE A 22 13.85 5.13 0.70
CA ILE A 22 12.63 5.72 0.12
C ILE A 22 11.92 4.63 -0.68
N ALA A 23 10.68 4.29 -0.28
CA ALA A 23 9.84 3.37 -1.03
C ALA A 23 9.04 4.11 -2.09
N PHE A 24 9.16 3.70 -3.36
CA PHE A 24 8.36 4.22 -4.46
C PHE A 24 7.13 3.34 -4.73
N SER A 25 6.14 3.90 -5.43
CA SER A 25 4.90 3.19 -5.79
C SER A 25 4.18 2.51 -4.61
N PRO A 26 4.04 3.15 -3.45
CA PRO A 26 3.50 2.53 -2.23
C PRO A 26 2.08 2.00 -2.41
N LEU A 27 1.31 2.56 -3.34
CA LEU A 27 -0.07 2.16 -3.64
C LEU A 27 -0.19 1.19 -4.83
N ALA A 28 0.92 0.60 -5.30
CA ALA A 28 0.94 -0.39 -6.40
C ALA A 28 0.12 0.09 -7.62
N GLN A 29 0.42 1.29 -8.12
CA GLN A 29 -0.28 1.94 -9.24
C GLN A 29 -1.78 2.22 -9.00
N GLY A 30 -2.20 2.27 -7.74
CA GLY A 30 -3.58 2.49 -7.31
C GLY A 30 -4.35 1.19 -6.98
N LEU A 31 -3.71 0.03 -7.08
CA LEU A 31 -4.31 -1.25 -6.66
C LEU A 31 -4.61 -1.29 -5.16
N LEU A 32 -3.76 -0.68 -4.34
CA LEU A 32 -3.96 -0.55 -2.90
C LEU A 32 -4.83 0.67 -2.57
N THR A 33 -5.95 0.78 -3.26
CA THR A 33 -7.05 1.72 -3.02
C THR A 33 -8.38 1.02 -3.27
N ASP A 34 -9.48 1.65 -2.95
CA ASP A 34 -10.83 1.17 -3.26
C ASP A 34 -11.24 1.36 -4.74
N ARG A 35 -10.40 2.06 -5.53
CA ARG A 35 -10.70 2.50 -6.89
C ARG A 35 -11.16 1.39 -7.84
N TYR A 36 -10.60 0.19 -7.69
CA TYR A 36 -10.87 -0.95 -8.58
C TYR A 36 -11.90 -1.93 -8.03
N LEU A 37 -12.41 -1.73 -6.81
CA LEU A 37 -13.36 -2.65 -6.17
C LEU A 37 -14.73 -2.67 -6.88
N GLY A 38 -15.12 -1.56 -7.50
CA GLY A 38 -16.37 -1.43 -8.27
C GLY A 38 -16.21 -1.65 -9.77
N GLY A 39 -15.03 -2.08 -10.24
CA GLY A 39 -14.70 -2.22 -11.66
C GLY A 39 -13.53 -1.35 -12.06
N ILE A 40 -13.19 -1.33 -13.36
CA ILE A 40 -12.07 -0.54 -13.89
C ILE A 40 -12.61 0.81 -14.39
N PRO A 41 -12.35 1.94 -13.70
CA PRO A 41 -12.80 3.24 -14.17
C PRO A 41 -12.11 3.61 -15.50
N ALA A 42 -12.83 4.21 -16.43
CA ALA A 42 -12.34 4.57 -17.76
C ALA A 42 -11.15 5.55 -17.72
N ASP A 43 -11.05 6.37 -16.66
CA ASP A 43 -9.97 7.33 -16.42
C ASP A 43 -8.81 6.74 -15.60
N SER A 44 -8.85 5.44 -15.28
CA SER A 44 -7.86 4.76 -14.45
C SER A 44 -6.55 4.49 -15.19
N ARG A 45 -5.48 4.20 -14.43
CA ARG A 45 -4.20 3.76 -14.99
C ARG A 45 -4.32 2.42 -15.72
N ALA A 46 -5.17 1.52 -15.23
CA ALA A 46 -5.43 0.24 -15.87
C ALA A 46 -6.11 0.40 -17.24
N ALA A 47 -7.07 1.31 -17.36
CA ALA A 47 -7.72 1.62 -18.63
C ALA A 47 -6.75 2.26 -19.65
N ARG A 48 -5.74 3.01 -19.18
CA ARG A 48 -4.70 3.61 -20.03
C ARG A 48 -3.58 2.64 -20.41
N GLY A 49 -3.45 1.50 -19.71
CA GLY A 49 -2.57 0.39 -20.06
C GLY A 49 -1.05 0.63 -20.02
N ALA A 50 -0.57 1.76 -19.42
CA ALA A 50 0.85 2.12 -19.46
C ALA A 50 1.71 1.27 -18.52
N PHE A 51 1.41 1.27 -17.22
CA PHE A 51 2.17 0.57 -16.18
C PHE A 51 1.35 -0.48 -15.42
N LEU A 52 0.04 -0.31 -15.38
CA LEU A 52 -0.93 -1.27 -14.86
C LEU A 52 -1.83 -1.66 -16.02
N LYS A 53 -1.92 -2.94 -16.32
CA LYS A 53 -2.80 -3.47 -17.37
C LYS A 53 -4.07 -4.02 -16.76
N GLU A 54 -5.15 -4.05 -17.53
CA GLU A 54 -6.40 -4.67 -17.11
C GLU A 54 -6.20 -6.15 -16.71
N ALA A 55 -5.35 -6.86 -17.44
CA ALA A 55 -4.98 -8.25 -17.14
C ALA A 55 -4.31 -8.44 -15.76
N ASP A 56 -3.74 -7.39 -15.17
CA ASP A 56 -3.12 -7.45 -13.85
C ASP A 56 -4.18 -7.40 -12.73
N ILE A 57 -5.42 -7.02 -13.05
CA ILE A 57 -6.55 -6.91 -12.12
C ILE A 57 -7.35 -8.23 -12.17
N THR A 58 -6.75 -9.29 -11.67
CA THR A 58 -7.40 -10.60 -11.64
C THR A 58 -8.42 -10.69 -10.52
N PRO A 59 -9.42 -11.62 -10.62
CA PRO A 59 -10.36 -11.86 -9.53
C PRO A 59 -9.66 -12.20 -8.19
N ALA A 60 -8.59 -13.00 -8.24
CA ALA A 60 -7.81 -13.35 -7.07
C ALA A 60 -7.16 -12.10 -6.43
N ARG A 61 -6.59 -11.21 -7.25
CA ARG A 61 -6.00 -9.97 -6.75
C ARG A 61 -7.05 -9.02 -6.17
N LEU A 62 -8.23 -8.95 -6.78
CA LEU A 62 -9.35 -8.17 -6.24
C LEU A 62 -9.85 -8.73 -4.90
N ASP A 63 -9.83 -10.05 -4.71
CA ASP A 63 -10.18 -10.66 -3.42
C ASP A 63 -9.20 -10.25 -2.32
N VAL A 64 -7.90 -10.31 -2.59
CA VAL A 64 -6.86 -9.79 -1.69
C VAL A 64 -7.10 -8.32 -1.35
N ILE A 65 -7.36 -7.47 -2.36
CA ILE A 65 -7.63 -6.03 -2.16
C ILE A 65 -8.87 -5.82 -1.28
N ARG A 66 -9.96 -6.59 -1.49
CA ARG A 66 -11.17 -6.51 -0.66
C ARG A 66 -10.89 -6.86 0.80
N LYS A 67 -10.14 -7.94 1.05
CA LYS A 67 -9.76 -8.34 2.39
C LYS A 67 -8.90 -7.28 3.09
N LEU A 68 -7.89 -6.75 2.39
CA LEU A 68 -7.07 -5.66 2.91
C LEU A 68 -7.90 -4.39 3.19
N ASN A 69 -8.87 -4.08 2.31
CA ASN A 69 -9.75 -2.94 2.52
C ASN A 69 -10.67 -3.12 3.76
N GLY A 70 -11.08 -4.35 4.04
CA GLY A 70 -11.80 -4.68 5.29
C GLY A 70 -10.96 -4.39 6.53
N ILE A 71 -9.71 -4.87 6.55
CA ILE A 71 -8.78 -4.59 7.66
C ILE A 71 -8.53 -3.09 7.81
N ALA A 72 -8.35 -2.37 6.71
CA ALA A 72 -8.17 -0.92 6.75
C ALA A 72 -9.40 -0.21 7.35
N ALA A 73 -10.62 -0.61 6.99
CA ALA A 73 -11.86 -0.06 7.52
C ALA A 73 -11.99 -0.30 9.04
N GLU A 74 -11.64 -1.49 9.54
CA GLU A 74 -11.60 -1.80 10.98
C GLU A 74 -10.62 -0.91 11.74
N ARG A 75 -9.51 -0.52 11.10
CA ARG A 75 -8.53 0.44 11.62
C ARG A 75 -9.00 1.89 11.54
N GLY A 76 -10.14 2.19 10.93
CA GLY A 76 -10.58 3.56 10.64
C GLY A 76 -9.72 4.28 9.60
N GLN A 77 -9.04 3.55 8.73
CA GLN A 77 -8.21 4.07 7.65
C GLN A 77 -8.79 3.71 6.28
N SER A 78 -8.48 4.52 5.26
CA SER A 78 -8.64 4.04 3.88
C SER A 78 -7.56 2.99 3.58
N LEU A 79 -7.79 2.12 2.59
CA LEU A 79 -6.77 1.16 2.16
C LEU A 79 -5.46 1.85 1.75
N ALA A 80 -5.53 3.02 1.09
CA ALA A 80 -4.36 3.81 0.76
C ALA A 80 -3.57 4.26 1.99
N GLN A 81 -4.28 4.74 3.03
CA GLN A 81 -3.65 5.13 4.29
C GLN A 81 -3.00 3.95 4.98
N MET A 82 -3.70 2.82 5.10
CA MET A 82 -3.15 1.61 5.71
C MET A 82 -1.92 1.10 4.94
N ALA A 83 -1.94 1.10 3.60
CA ALA A 83 -0.81 0.67 2.79
C ALA A 83 0.43 1.53 2.99
N ILE A 84 0.27 2.86 3.07
CA ILE A 84 1.37 3.79 3.35
C ILE A 84 1.87 3.59 4.79
N ALA A 85 0.97 3.52 5.77
CA ALA A 85 1.32 3.27 7.16
C ALA A 85 2.08 1.95 7.34
N TRP A 86 1.65 0.89 6.63
CA TRP A 86 2.30 -0.41 6.67
C TRP A 86 3.74 -0.38 6.14
N ILE A 87 4.00 0.41 5.09
CA ILE A 87 5.36 0.60 4.56
C ILE A 87 6.24 1.33 5.58
N LEU A 88 5.70 2.35 6.24
CA LEU A 88 6.43 3.19 7.20
C LEU A 88 6.52 2.59 8.62
N ARG A 89 5.83 1.46 8.87
CA ARG A 89 5.81 0.81 10.19
C ARG A 89 7.22 0.52 10.72
N GLY A 90 7.41 0.71 12.00
CA GLY A 90 8.68 0.44 12.66
C GLY A 90 9.84 1.33 12.23
N GLY A 91 9.62 2.31 11.35
CA GLY A 91 10.62 3.32 10.96
C GLY A 91 11.75 2.81 10.05
N ARG A 92 11.74 1.55 9.62
CA ARG A 92 12.79 0.97 8.75
C ARG A 92 12.79 1.55 7.33
N VAL A 93 11.63 1.97 6.83
CA VAL A 93 11.51 2.77 5.61
C VAL A 93 11.35 4.23 6.04
N THR A 94 12.28 5.08 5.63
CA THR A 94 12.34 6.49 6.06
C THR A 94 11.22 7.32 5.43
N SER A 95 10.89 7.07 4.16
CA SER A 95 9.91 7.85 3.41
C SER A 95 9.20 7.03 2.34
N ALA A 96 7.92 7.33 2.11
CA ALA A 96 7.13 6.79 1.00
C ALA A 96 6.92 7.88 -0.05
N LEU A 97 7.33 7.61 -1.29
CA LEU A 97 7.15 8.52 -2.42
C LEU A 97 5.74 8.34 -3.00
N VAL A 98 4.86 9.28 -2.73
CA VAL A 98 3.47 9.27 -3.20
C VAL A 98 3.24 10.24 -4.35
N GLY A 99 2.41 9.84 -5.31
CA GLY A 99 1.87 10.72 -6.35
C GLY A 99 0.39 10.98 -6.07
N ALA A 100 -0.06 12.22 -6.26
CA ALA A 100 -1.46 12.59 -6.14
C ALA A 100 -1.89 13.42 -7.36
N SER A 101 -3.09 13.17 -7.89
CA SER A 101 -3.69 13.92 -8.99
C SER A 101 -4.70 14.97 -8.50
N SER A 102 -4.97 15.03 -7.21
CA SER A 102 -5.84 16.02 -6.58
C SER A 102 -5.40 16.31 -5.15
N VAL A 103 -5.81 17.45 -4.62
CA VAL A 103 -5.56 17.84 -3.22
C VAL A 103 -6.16 16.80 -2.27
N GLY A 104 -7.40 16.35 -2.51
CA GLY A 104 -8.05 15.35 -1.66
C GLY A 104 -7.29 14.00 -1.62
N GLN A 105 -6.67 13.57 -2.72
CA GLN A 105 -5.80 12.39 -2.71
C GLN A 105 -4.55 12.61 -1.86
N LEU A 106 -3.93 13.80 -1.96
CA LEU A 106 -2.75 14.13 -1.15
C LEU A 106 -3.11 14.15 0.33
N GLU A 107 -4.19 14.81 0.70
CA GLU A 107 -4.67 14.89 2.08
C GLU A 107 -5.01 13.49 2.63
N ASN A 108 -5.69 12.65 1.83
CA ASN A 108 -5.94 11.26 2.22
C ASN A 108 -4.64 10.49 2.47
N ASN A 109 -3.66 10.60 1.58
CA ASN A 109 -2.37 9.91 1.74
C ASN A 109 -1.63 10.41 2.99
N LEU A 110 -1.63 11.71 3.26
CA LEU A 110 -1.03 12.30 4.47
C LEU A 110 -1.74 11.83 5.74
N GLY A 111 -3.01 11.49 5.66
CA GLY A 111 -3.79 10.90 6.76
C GLY A 111 -3.19 9.59 7.29
N ALA A 112 -2.37 8.88 6.51
CA ALA A 112 -1.64 7.70 6.94
C ALA A 112 -0.73 7.96 8.15
N LEU A 113 -0.15 9.17 8.24
CA LEU A 113 0.78 9.55 9.30
C LEU A 113 0.12 9.67 10.68
N ARG A 114 -1.20 9.67 10.76
CA ARG A 114 -1.94 9.75 12.03
C ARG A 114 -1.94 8.42 12.79
N GLN A 115 -1.72 7.30 12.10
CA GLN A 115 -1.75 5.96 12.70
C GLN A 115 -0.79 5.06 11.95
N LEU A 116 0.48 5.05 12.35
CA LEU A 116 1.54 4.22 11.77
C LEU A 116 1.70 2.88 12.51
N GLU A 117 1.26 2.81 13.76
CA GLU A 117 1.40 1.62 14.59
C GLU A 117 0.36 0.56 14.21
N PHE A 118 0.79 -0.68 14.25
CA PHE A 118 -0.06 -1.86 14.03
C PHE A 118 -0.01 -2.76 15.24
N THR A 119 -1.14 -3.33 15.62
CA THR A 119 -1.17 -4.42 16.59
C THR A 119 -0.63 -5.71 15.97
N ALA A 120 -0.23 -6.67 16.83
CA ALA A 120 0.21 -7.99 16.36
C ALA A 120 -0.89 -8.70 15.56
N ASP A 121 -2.15 -8.58 15.98
CA ASP A 121 -3.29 -9.20 15.31
C ASP A 121 -3.54 -8.58 13.93
N GLU A 122 -3.43 -7.26 13.80
CA GLU A 122 -3.55 -6.57 12.51
C GLU A 122 -2.45 -7.00 11.53
N LEU A 123 -1.20 -7.08 12.01
CA LEU A 123 -0.10 -7.57 11.19
C LEU A 123 -0.32 -9.02 10.77
N ALA A 124 -0.73 -9.89 11.69
CA ALA A 124 -1.03 -11.29 11.39
C ALA A 124 -2.16 -11.43 10.35
N ALA A 125 -3.23 -10.62 10.48
CA ALA A 125 -4.32 -10.61 9.52
C ALA A 125 -3.86 -10.16 8.13
N ILE A 126 -3.03 -9.10 8.04
CA ILE A 126 -2.45 -8.63 6.78
C ILE A 126 -1.56 -9.70 6.16
N GLU A 127 -0.68 -10.34 6.94
CA GLU A 127 0.20 -11.41 6.46
C GLU A 127 -0.61 -12.59 5.91
N ALA A 128 -1.66 -13.02 6.61
CA ALA A 128 -2.52 -14.11 6.15
C ALA A 128 -3.25 -13.80 4.83
N VAL A 129 -3.49 -12.53 4.52
CA VAL A 129 -4.09 -12.10 3.25
C VAL A 129 -3.04 -12.02 2.14
N LEU A 130 -1.78 -11.72 2.46
CA LEU A 130 -0.69 -11.54 1.50
C LEU A 130 0.09 -12.83 1.17
N ALA A 131 -0.05 -13.87 2.02
CA ALA A 131 0.52 -15.21 1.80
C ALA A 131 -0.18 -15.90 0.63
#